data_ee11c843fbf01d0b0e148dd867fc0ff0
#
_entry.id   ee11c843fbf01d0b0e148dd867fc0ff0
#
_cell.length_a   1.000
_cell.length_b   1.000
_cell.length_c   1.000
_cell.angle_alpha   90.00
_cell.angle_beta   90.00
_cell.angle_gamma   90.00
#
_symmetry.space_group_name_H-M   'P 1'
#
loop_
_entity.id
_entity.type
_entity.pdbx_description
1 polymer ?
#
loop_
_entity_poly.entity_id
_entity_poly.type
_entity_poly.pdbx_seq_one_letter_code
_entity_poly.pdbx_strand_id
1 'polypeptide(L)'
;IGNYLEELLQKEKKEQRLLYYWIKRMRKNLDETPEKALREVMQICGNQMSSEEYLELFEKNRDLIYAMAHSYRRKVIQELLKAGLEVHVFGTSWERCPLKKYLNLIIHNEVIGDASLEVYAQSRISLNVMTWHKDAFTERIANAMLQKSVVVSDTSKYLQENFTDGEDILLFNLRDYRRLPKRVKTLLKNPERMKDIAENGYRRAKEYH
;
A
#
# COMPACT_ATOMS: atom_id res chain seq x y z
N ILE A 1 -8.58 -14.49 -0.74
CA ILE A 1 -7.97 -14.27 0.60
C ILE A 1 -8.89 -14.77 1.70
N GLY A 2 -10.23 -14.54 1.62
CA GLY A 2 -11.18 -15.12 2.58
C GLY A 2 -11.06 -16.64 2.68
N ASN A 3 -11.14 -17.32 1.55
CA ASN A 3 -11.05 -18.79 1.50
C ASN A 3 -9.69 -19.33 1.98
N TYR A 4 -8.58 -18.67 1.62
CA TYR A 4 -7.25 -19.09 2.06
C TYR A 4 -7.03 -18.92 3.57
N LEU A 5 -7.60 -17.87 4.17
CA LEU A 5 -7.59 -17.70 5.62
C LEU A 5 -8.47 -18.73 6.33
N GLU A 6 -9.62 -19.09 5.75
CA GLU A 6 -10.48 -20.14 6.26
C GLU A 6 -9.84 -21.52 6.12
N GLU A 7 -9.17 -21.80 5.01
CA GLU A 7 -8.39 -23.03 4.80
C GLU A 7 -7.21 -23.13 5.77
N LEU A 8 -6.49 -22.04 6.05
CA LEU A 8 -5.45 -22.00 7.09
C LEU A 8 -6.02 -22.25 8.49
N LEU A 9 -7.23 -21.78 8.78
CA LEU A 9 -7.89 -21.98 10.06
C LEU A 9 -8.41 -23.42 10.26
N GLN A 10 -8.66 -24.17 9.18
CA GLN A 10 -9.13 -25.55 9.21
C GLN A 10 -8.03 -26.61 9.37
N LYS A 11 -6.76 -26.24 9.13
CA LYS A 11 -5.63 -27.18 9.26
C LYS A 11 -5.04 -27.12 10.67
N GLU A 12 -5.20 -28.14 11.46
CA GLU A 12 -4.65 -28.24 12.83
C GLU A 12 -3.13 -28.21 12.87
N LYS A 13 -2.54 -27.36 13.70
CA LYS A 13 -1.31 -27.56 14.47
C LYS A 13 -0.74 -26.22 15.02
N LYS A 14 0.23 -26.31 15.92
CA LYS A 14 0.87 -25.19 16.66
C LYS A 14 1.36 -24.04 15.74
N GLU A 15 1.89 -24.37 14.54
CA GLU A 15 2.34 -23.42 13.52
C GLU A 15 1.18 -22.57 12.97
N GLN A 16 0.02 -23.17 12.77
CA GLN A 16 -1.15 -22.49 12.22
C GLN A 16 -1.81 -21.54 13.22
N ARG A 17 -1.76 -21.89 14.50
CA ARG A 17 -2.20 -20.99 15.57
C ARG A 17 -1.34 -19.73 15.60
N LEU A 18 -0.03 -19.87 15.44
CA LEU A 18 0.91 -18.75 15.35
C LEU A 18 0.59 -17.87 14.14
N LEU A 19 0.41 -18.47 12.95
CA LEU A 19 0.05 -17.75 11.71
C LEU A 19 -1.28 -17.01 11.86
N TYR A 20 -2.28 -17.64 12.46
CA TYR A 20 -3.57 -17.00 12.73
C TYR A 20 -3.42 -15.73 13.57
N TYR A 21 -2.70 -15.82 14.70
CA TYR A 21 -2.49 -14.66 15.57
C TYR A 21 -1.62 -13.60 14.90
N TRP A 22 -0.63 -13.99 14.10
CA TRP A 22 0.19 -13.07 13.32
C TRP A 22 -0.65 -12.26 12.33
N ILE A 23 -1.46 -12.93 11.51
CA ILE A 23 -2.38 -12.28 10.57
C ILE A 23 -3.37 -11.37 11.30
N LYS A 24 -3.96 -11.85 12.39
CA LYS A 24 -4.90 -11.08 13.20
C LYS A 24 -4.25 -9.82 13.76
N ARG A 25 -3.00 -9.92 14.25
CA ARG A 25 -2.22 -8.79 14.74
C ARG A 25 -1.92 -7.79 13.63
N MET A 26 -1.39 -8.23 12.48
CA MET A 26 -1.10 -7.37 11.34
C MET A 26 -2.34 -6.62 10.84
N ARG A 27 -3.51 -7.27 10.84
CA ARG A 27 -4.79 -6.61 10.47
C ARG A 27 -5.25 -5.59 11.49
N LYS A 28 -4.96 -5.79 12.75
CA LYS A 28 -5.30 -4.88 13.84
C LYS A 28 -4.32 -3.70 13.93
N ASN A 29 -3.04 -3.95 13.71
CA ASN A 29 -1.96 -2.98 13.87
C ASN A 29 -1.33 -2.65 12.50
N LEU A 30 -2.03 -1.84 11.71
CA LEU A 30 -1.61 -1.47 10.35
C LEU A 30 -0.36 -0.59 10.29
N ASP A 31 0.08 -0.07 11.43
CA ASP A 31 1.30 0.76 11.57
C ASP A 31 2.51 -0.06 12.04
N GLU A 32 2.36 -1.38 12.15
CA GLU A 32 3.40 -2.31 12.57
C GLU A 32 3.93 -3.10 11.38
N THR A 33 5.26 -3.34 11.34
CA THR A 33 5.83 -4.20 10.31
C THR A 33 5.46 -5.66 10.53
N PRO A 34 5.42 -6.50 9.48
CA PRO A 34 5.14 -7.93 9.63
C PRO A 34 6.11 -8.64 10.57
N GLU A 35 7.40 -8.26 10.52
CA GLU A 35 8.46 -8.81 11.36
C GLU A 35 8.22 -8.53 12.84
N LYS A 36 7.88 -7.29 13.17
CA LYS A 36 7.57 -6.89 14.54
C LYS A 36 6.31 -7.61 15.01
N ALA A 37 5.28 -7.66 14.19
CA ALA A 37 4.03 -8.36 14.49
C ALA A 37 4.27 -9.85 14.80
N LEU A 38 5.15 -10.53 14.04
CA LEU A 38 5.48 -11.94 14.27
C LEU A 38 6.23 -12.12 15.61
N ARG A 39 7.27 -11.31 15.89
CA ARG A 39 8.04 -11.36 17.14
C ARG A 39 7.14 -11.19 18.37
N GLU A 40 6.24 -10.25 18.33
CA GLU A 40 5.30 -9.99 19.43
C GLU A 40 4.32 -11.16 19.65
N VAL A 41 3.83 -11.76 18.54
CA VAL A 41 2.94 -12.93 18.65
C VAL A 41 3.71 -14.14 19.19
N MET A 42 4.96 -14.35 18.79
CA MET A 42 5.82 -15.41 19.33
C MET A 42 5.99 -15.25 20.84
N GLN A 43 6.27 -14.04 21.31
CA GLN A 43 6.39 -13.72 22.73
C GLN A 43 5.10 -14.06 23.50
N ILE A 44 3.95 -13.58 23.00
CA ILE A 44 2.63 -13.81 23.61
C ILE A 44 2.27 -15.30 23.66
N CYS A 45 2.66 -16.07 22.62
CA CYS A 45 2.39 -17.51 22.54
C CYS A 45 3.42 -18.37 23.30
N GLY A 46 4.44 -17.77 23.91
CA GLY A 46 5.52 -18.48 24.58
C GLY A 46 6.37 -19.35 23.64
N ASN A 47 6.41 -18.99 22.35
CA ASN A 47 7.22 -19.68 21.36
C ASN A 47 8.64 -19.13 21.37
N GLN A 48 9.59 -20.01 21.68
CA GLN A 48 11.01 -19.73 21.46
C GLN A 48 11.43 -20.38 20.15
N MET A 49 11.96 -19.58 19.25
CA MET A 49 12.53 -20.01 17.97
C MET A 49 13.94 -19.45 17.83
N SER A 50 14.82 -20.19 17.20
CA SER A 50 16.11 -19.66 16.75
C SER A 50 15.90 -18.60 15.67
N SER A 51 16.95 -17.83 15.37
CA SER A 51 16.89 -16.86 14.28
C SER A 51 16.66 -17.52 12.92
N GLU A 52 17.16 -18.73 12.73
CA GLU A 52 17.00 -19.51 11.50
C GLU A 52 15.55 -19.99 11.34
N GLU A 53 14.97 -20.57 12.39
CA GLU A 53 13.55 -20.99 12.38
C GLU A 53 12.60 -19.80 12.16
N TYR A 54 12.92 -18.64 12.73
CA TYR A 54 12.17 -17.40 12.51
C TYR A 54 12.21 -16.96 11.04
N LEU A 55 13.41 -16.94 10.44
CA LEU A 55 13.58 -16.57 9.03
C LEU A 55 12.88 -17.55 8.10
N GLU A 56 13.01 -18.84 8.36
CA GLU A 56 12.34 -19.88 7.58
C GLU A 56 10.81 -19.74 7.63
N LEU A 57 10.26 -19.53 8.83
CA LEU A 57 8.82 -19.29 9.01
C LEU A 57 8.36 -18.04 8.26
N PHE A 58 9.14 -16.96 8.33
CA PHE A 58 8.83 -15.70 7.67
C PHE A 58 8.84 -15.85 6.14
N GLU A 59 9.91 -16.42 5.58
CA GLU A 59 10.06 -16.64 4.13
C GLU A 59 8.99 -17.59 3.57
N LYS A 60 8.71 -18.68 4.26
CA LYS A 60 7.65 -19.64 3.90
C LYS A 60 6.28 -18.98 3.79
N ASN A 61 6.03 -17.92 4.56
CA ASN A 61 4.75 -17.23 4.61
C ASN A 61 4.78 -15.83 3.94
N ARG A 62 5.82 -15.50 3.20
CA ARG A 62 5.95 -14.21 2.50
C ARG A 62 4.76 -13.92 1.59
N ASP A 63 4.26 -14.93 0.87
CA ASP A 63 3.10 -14.78 -0.02
C ASP A 63 1.84 -14.35 0.71
N LEU A 64 1.68 -14.74 1.98
CA LEU A 64 0.58 -14.29 2.82
C LEU A 64 0.66 -12.78 3.09
N ILE A 65 1.87 -12.27 3.36
CA ILE A 65 2.11 -10.84 3.56
C ILE A 65 1.77 -10.08 2.28
N TYR A 66 2.25 -10.57 1.11
CA TYR A 66 1.92 -9.99 -0.20
C TYR A 66 0.41 -10.02 -0.46
N ALA A 67 -0.26 -11.12 -0.18
CA ALA A 67 -1.71 -11.24 -0.35
C ALA A 67 -2.48 -10.23 0.51
N MET A 68 -2.02 -9.97 1.74
CA MET A 68 -2.61 -8.95 2.61
C MET A 68 -2.41 -7.55 2.05
N ALA A 69 -1.21 -7.21 1.59
CA ALA A 69 -0.91 -5.93 0.95
C ALA A 69 -1.78 -5.68 -0.28
N HIS A 70 -1.86 -6.67 -1.16
CA HIS A 70 -2.74 -6.61 -2.33
C HIS A 70 -4.22 -6.44 -1.94
N SER A 71 -4.65 -7.03 -0.81
CA SER A 71 -5.99 -6.84 -0.28
C SER A 71 -6.27 -5.39 0.10
N TYR A 72 -5.34 -4.72 0.80
CA TYR A 72 -5.50 -3.32 1.17
C TYR A 72 -5.46 -2.41 -0.06
N ARG A 73 -4.51 -2.61 -0.97
CA ARG A 73 -4.46 -1.87 -2.24
C ARG A 73 -5.78 -1.98 -2.99
N ARG A 74 -6.31 -3.19 -3.12
CA ARG A 74 -7.59 -3.44 -3.77
C ARG A 74 -8.76 -2.72 -3.09
N LYS A 75 -8.81 -2.69 -1.74
CA LYS A 75 -9.85 -1.99 -0.98
C LYS A 75 -9.78 -0.48 -1.20
N VAL A 76 -8.60 0.10 -1.18
CA VAL A 76 -8.39 1.53 -1.45
C VAL A 76 -8.88 1.89 -2.85
N ILE A 77 -8.43 1.15 -3.87
CA ILE A 77 -8.86 1.36 -5.26
C ILE A 77 -10.38 1.20 -5.39
N GLN A 78 -10.96 0.19 -4.75
CA GLN A 78 -12.40 -0.02 -4.77
C GLN A 78 -13.20 1.18 -4.27
N GLU A 79 -12.76 1.83 -3.19
CA GLU A 79 -13.45 3.01 -2.67
C GLU A 79 -13.32 4.22 -3.62
N LEU A 80 -12.17 4.39 -4.28
CA LEU A 80 -12.00 5.41 -5.32
C LEU A 80 -12.97 5.16 -6.50
N LEU A 81 -13.06 3.92 -6.98
CA LEU A 81 -13.94 3.52 -8.07
C LEU A 81 -15.42 3.70 -7.70
N LYS A 82 -15.85 3.27 -6.50
CA LYS A 82 -17.21 3.49 -5.98
C LYS A 82 -17.58 4.97 -5.92
N ALA A 83 -16.61 5.81 -5.67
CA ALA A 83 -16.81 7.25 -5.65
C ALA A 83 -16.87 7.87 -7.07
N GLY A 84 -16.77 7.08 -8.14
CA GLY A 84 -16.81 7.55 -9.51
C GLY A 84 -15.52 8.17 -10.01
N LEU A 85 -14.40 7.94 -9.32
CA LEU A 85 -13.08 8.35 -9.80
C LEU A 85 -12.59 7.34 -10.84
N GLU A 86 -12.03 7.82 -11.94
CA GLU A 86 -11.36 7.00 -12.92
C GLU A 86 -9.98 6.62 -12.38
N VAL A 87 -9.66 5.33 -12.45
CA VAL A 87 -8.40 4.78 -11.93
C VAL A 87 -7.73 3.96 -13.02
N HIS A 88 -6.52 4.34 -13.38
CA HIS A 88 -5.66 3.62 -14.31
C HIS A 88 -4.74 2.67 -13.54
N VAL A 89 -4.70 1.41 -13.96
CA VAL A 89 -3.82 0.38 -13.37
C VAL A 89 -3.01 -0.29 -14.48
N PHE A 90 -1.79 -0.68 -14.14
CA PHE A 90 -0.83 -1.27 -15.08
C PHE A 90 -0.45 -2.67 -14.64
N GLY A 91 -0.49 -3.61 -15.59
CA GLY A 91 -0.14 -5.02 -15.38
C GLY A 91 -1.29 -6.01 -15.58
N THR A 92 -0.99 -7.14 -16.15
CA THR A 92 -1.94 -8.20 -16.55
C THR A 92 -2.68 -8.85 -15.38
N SER A 93 -2.13 -8.79 -14.17
CA SER A 93 -2.78 -9.34 -12.97
C SER A 93 -4.13 -8.69 -12.65
N TRP A 94 -4.35 -7.46 -13.12
CA TRP A 94 -5.60 -6.72 -12.92
C TRP A 94 -6.77 -7.30 -13.72
N GLU A 95 -6.51 -7.99 -14.82
CA GLU A 95 -7.55 -8.64 -15.63
C GLU A 95 -8.33 -9.70 -14.87
N ARG A 96 -7.68 -10.35 -13.90
CA ARG A 96 -8.30 -11.36 -13.00
C ARG A 96 -8.84 -10.75 -11.71
N CYS A 97 -8.72 -9.43 -11.55
CA CYS A 97 -9.18 -8.74 -10.34
C CYS A 97 -10.71 -8.57 -10.36
N PRO A 98 -11.42 -8.83 -9.25
CA PRO A 98 -12.87 -8.57 -9.14
C PRO A 98 -13.28 -7.12 -9.38
N LEU A 99 -12.34 -6.17 -9.34
CA LEU A 99 -12.59 -4.76 -9.62
C LEU A 99 -12.81 -4.48 -11.11
N LYS A 100 -12.49 -5.41 -12.02
CA LYS A 100 -12.75 -5.30 -13.47
C LYS A 100 -14.21 -4.96 -13.80
N LYS A 101 -15.14 -5.26 -12.91
CA LYS A 101 -16.57 -4.89 -13.07
C LYS A 101 -16.85 -3.38 -13.04
N TYR A 102 -15.93 -2.57 -12.55
CA TYR A 102 -16.09 -1.11 -12.52
C TYR A 102 -15.66 -0.52 -13.87
N LEU A 103 -16.56 0.18 -14.55
CA LEU A 103 -16.32 0.78 -15.88
C LEU A 103 -15.27 1.91 -15.84
N ASN A 104 -15.05 2.50 -14.69
CA ASN A 104 -14.06 3.54 -14.43
C ASN A 104 -12.71 3.00 -13.95
N LEU A 105 -12.49 1.67 -14.03
CA LEU A 105 -11.18 1.04 -13.92
C LEU A 105 -10.62 0.80 -15.31
N ILE A 106 -9.55 1.49 -15.65
CA ILE A 106 -8.86 1.34 -16.94
C ILE A 106 -7.62 0.48 -16.73
N ILE A 107 -7.58 -0.68 -17.37
CA ILE A 107 -6.47 -1.63 -17.25
C ILE A 107 -5.55 -1.46 -18.46
N HIS A 108 -4.27 -1.24 -18.19
CA HIS A 108 -3.21 -1.13 -19.18
C HIS A 108 -2.26 -2.32 -19.09
N ASN A 109 -1.50 -2.52 -20.17
CA ASN A 109 -0.39 -3.46 -20.17
C ASN A 109 0.64 -3.10 -19.09
N GLU A 110 1.45 -4.06 -18.74
CA GLU A 110 2.58 -3.82 -17.81
C GLU A 110 3.57 -2.83 -18.41
N VAL A 111 4.05 -1.93 -17.58
CA VAL A 111 5.13 -0.99 -17.90
C VAL A 111 6.29 -1.21 -16.93
N ILE A 112 7.52 -1.20 -17.45
CA ILE A 112 8.75 -1.42 -16.69
C ILE A 112 9.79 -0.36 -17.03
N GLY A 113 10.74 -0.15 -16.14
CA GLY A 113 11.83 0.80 -16.36
C GLY A 113 11.35 2.22 -16.64
N ASP A 114 11.99 2.86 -17.60
CA ASP A 114 11.75 4.28 -17.94
C ASP A 114 10.32 4.55 -18.42
N ALA A 115 9.65 3.58 -19.05
CA ALA A 115 8.24 3.73 -19.44
C ALA A 115 7.31 3.99 -18.24
N SER A 116 7.69 3.54 -17.04
CA SER A 116 6.95 3.87 -15.83
C SER A 116 7.04 5.34 -15.44
N LEU A 117 8.15 6.00 -15.76
CA LEU A 117 8.34 7.45 -15.51
C LEU A 117 7.40 8.28 -16.39
N GLU A 118 7.22 7.87 -17.65
CA GLU A 118 6.27 8.51 -18.54
C GLU A 118 4.82 8.41 -18.02
N VAL A 119 4.46 7.25 -17.44
CA VAL A 119 3.15 7.07 -16.80
C VAL A 119 2.98 8.05 -15.64
N TYR A 120 3.99 8.21 -14.79
CA TYR A 120 3.94 9.19 -13.71
C TYR A 120 3.84 10.63 -14.23
N ALA A 121 4.60 10.99 -15.28
CA ALA A 121 4.56 12.32 -15.89
C ALA A 121 3.18 12.68 -16.46
N GLN A 122 2.44 11.69 -16.95
CA GLN A 122 1.07 11.86 -17.48
C GLN A 122 0.00 11.76 -16.38
N SER A 123 0.36 11.33 -15.18
CA SER A 123 -0.58 11.11 -14.09
C SER A 123 -0.75 12.37 -13.24
N ARG A 124 -1.96 12.88 -13.12
CA ARG A 124 -2.27 13.96 -12.19
C ARG A 124 -2.05 13.56 -10.73
N ILE A 125 -2.41 12.32 -10.40
CA ILE A 125 -2.29 11.74 -9.07
C ILE A 125 -1.75 10.32 -9.21
N SER A 126 -0.70 10.00 -8.45
CA SER A 126 -0.12 8.67 -8.34
C SER A 126 -0.44 8.07 -6.97
N LEU A 127 -1.19 6.97 -6.97
CA LEU A 127 -1.56 6.26 -5.75
C LEU A 127 -0.48 5.23 -5.37
N ASN A 128 0.03 5.35 -4.17
CA ASN A 128 0.91 4.36 -3.56
C ASN A 128 0.24 3.75 -2.32
N VAL A 129 0.30 2.43 -2.16
CA VAL A 129 -0.18 1.73 -0.96
C VAL A 129 0.94 0.80 -0.53
N MET A 130 1.62 1.18 0.56
CA MET A 130 2.83 0.51 1.03
C MET A 130 2.54 -0.71 1.89
N THR A 131 1.55 -0.62 2.75
CA THR A 131 1.07 -1.64 3.71
C THR A 131 2.09 -2.18 4.71
N TRP A 132 3.29 -2.56 4.31
CA TRP A 132 4.33 -3.14 5.20
C TRP A 132 5.61 -2.30 5.32
N HIS A 133 5.87 -1.36 4.41
CA HIS A 133 7.03 -0.48 4.50
C HIS A 133 6.79 0.66 5.50
N LYS A 134 6.51 0.29 6.76
CA LYS A 134 6.06 1.26 7.77
C LYS A 134 7.18 2.16 8.32
N ASP A 135 8.42 1.74 8.21
CA ASP A 135 9.58 2.51 8.63
C ASP A 135 10.37 3.13 7.46
N ALA A 136 9.84 3.04 6.22
CA ALA A 136 10.51 3.49 5.01
C ALA A 136 9.56 4.19 4.04
N PHE A 137 10.07 4.56 2.88
CA PHE A 137 9.28 4.94 1.71
C PHE A 137 9.70 4.13 0.49
N THR A 138 8.87 4.10 -0.55
CA THR A 138 9.15 3.31 -1.74
C THR A 138 9.67 4.20 -2.86
N GLU A 139 10.56 3.67 -3.70
CA GLU A 139 11.06 4.32 -4.91
C GLU A 139 9.95 4.90 -5.80
N ARG A 140 8.78 4.25 -5.84
CA ARG A 140 7.61 4.76 -6.57
C ARG A 140 7.16 6.15 -6.13
N ILE A 141 7.30 6.49 -4.86
CA ILE A 141 6.97 7.82 -4.33
C ILE A 141 7.93 8.85 -4.93
N ALA A 142 9.25 8.59 -4.85
CA ALA A 142 10.26 9.47 -5.41
C ALA A 142 10.08 9.64 -6.92
N ASN A 143 9.94 8.52 -7.65
CA ASN A 143 9.76 8.55 -9.10
C ASN A 143 8.53 9.36 -9.52
N ALA A 144 7.39 9.20 -8.84
CA ALA A 144 6.19 9.98 -9.14
C ALA A 144 6.37 11.47 -8.82
N MET A 145 7.01 11.82 -7.69
CA MET A 145 7.30 13.20 -7.31
C MET A 145 8.25 13.87 -8.30
N LEU A 146 9.31 13.17 -8.73
CA LEU A 146 10.27 13.67 -9.73
C LEU A 146 9.63 13.91 -11.11
N GLN A 147 8.51 13.27 -11.38
CA GLN A 147 7.68 13.51 -12.58
C GLN A 147 6.55 14.53 -12.33
N LYS A 148 6.56 15.22 -11.19
CA LYS A 148 5.53 16.21 -10.80
C LYS A 148 4.10 15.67 -10.75
N SER A 149 3.94 14.38 -10.48
CA SER A 149 2.67 13.79 -10.12
C SER A 149 2.38 14.01 -8.63
N VAL A 150 1.14 14.39 -8.28
CA VAL A 150 0.77 14.44 -6.87
C VAL A 150 0.74 13.03 -6.29
N VAL A 151 1.57 12.77 -5.31
CA VAL A 151 1.59 11.46 -4.65
C VAL A 151 0.52 11.38 -3.58
N VAL A 152 -0.28 10.33 -3.63
CA VAL A 152 -1.23 9.93 -2.58
C VAL A 152 -0.74 8.62 -1.99
N SER A 153 -0.36 8.58 -0.71
CA SER A 153 0.19 7.40 -0.07
C SER A 153 -0.42 7.11 1.30
N ASP A 154 -0.48 5.83 1.67
CA ASP A 154 -0.71 5.50 3.06
C ASP A 154 0.51 5.86 3.92
N THR A 155 0.24 6.16 5.20
CA THR A 155 1.26 6.63 6.13
C THR A 155 2.33 5.59 6.44
N SER A 156 3.58 6.02 6.54
CA SER A 156 4.67 5.34 7.23
C SER A 156 5.33 6.32 8.20
N LYS A 157 6.16 5.81 9.11
CA LYS A 157 6.93 6.65 10.03
C LYS A 157 7.81 7.62 9.25
N TYR A 158 8.55 7.11 8.27
CA TYR A 158 9.41 7.94 7.41
C TYR A 158 8.65 9.06 6.72
N LEU A 159 7.47 8.76 6.12
CA LEU A 159 6.68 9.78 5.43
C LEU A 159 6.14 10.85 6.37
N GLN A 160 5.76 10.48 7.60
CA GLN A 160 5.26 11.43 8.59
C GLN A 160 6.36 12.35 9.15
N GLU A 161 7.60 11.86 9.21
CA GLU A 161 8.75 12.63 9.70
C GLU A 161 9.35 13.55 8.63
N ASN A 162 9.23 13.21 7.34
CA ASN A 162 9.94 13.90 6.26
C ASN A 162 9.02 14.64 5.29
N PHE A 163 7.71 14.43 5.34
CA PHE A 163 6.76 15.05 4.43
C PHE A 163 5.58 15.65 5.19
N THR A 164 4.97 16.69 4.61
CA THR A 164 3.82 17.38 5.19
C THR A 164 2.54 17.05 4.41
N ASP A 165 1.56 16.43 5.10
CA ASP A 165 0.28 16.07 4.49
C ASP A 165 -0.45 17.29 3.91
N GLY A 166 -0.76 17.20 2.63
CA GLY A 166 -1.45 18.25 1.88
C GLY A 166 -0.55 19.35 1.37
N GLU A 167 0.75 19.37 1.65
CA GLU A 167 1.70 20.39 1.17
C GLU A 167 2.65 19.86 0.10
N ASP A 168 3.23 18.69 0.30
CA ASP A 168 4.15 18.03 -0.63
C ASP A 168 3.73 16.59 -1.01
N ILE A 169 2.82 16.03 -0.24
CA ILE A 169 2.20 14.71 -0.43
C ILE A 169 0.78 14.70 0.14
N LEU A 170 -0.09 13.82 -0.34
CA LEU A 170 -1.37 13.56 0.31
C LEU A 170 -1.30 12.22 1.06
N LEU A 171 -1.23 12.27 2.38
CA LEU A 171 -1.15 11.09 3.23
C LEU A 171 -2.54 10.63 3.69
N PHE A 172 -2.72 9.33 3.79
CA PHE A 172 -3.94 8.76 4.39
C PHE A 172 -3.61 7.58 5.30
N ASN A 173 -4.42 7.39 6.34
CA ASN A 173 -4.31 6.22 7.18
C ASN A 173 -5.11 5.06 6.59
N LEU A 174 -4.52 3.86 6.51
CA LEU A 174 -5.21 2.66 6.02
C LEU A 174 -6.44 2.26 6.86
N ARG A 175 -6.56 2.71 8.10
CA ARG A 175 -7.76 2.51 8.91
C ARG A 175 -8.94 3.35 8.41
N ASP A 176 -8.64 4.52 7.82
CA ASP A 176 -9.61 5.51 7.36
C ASP A 176 -9.65 5.65 5.82
N TYR A 177 -9.17 4.65 5.09
CA TYR A 177 -9.08 4.71 3.61
C TYR A 177 -10.41 5.06 2.93
N ARG A 178 -11.54 4.81 3.57
CA ARG A 178 -12.87 5.19 3.06
C ARG A 178 -13.08 6.70 2.94
N ARG A 179 -12.28 7.50 3.65
CA ARG A 179 -12.33 8.98 3.57
C ARG A 179 -11.48 9.53 2.42
N LEU A 180 -10.57 8.71 1.88
CA LEU A 180 -9.66 9.11 0.80
C LEU A 180 -10.38 9.64 -0.44
N PRO A 181 -11.47 9.03 -0.95
CA PRO A 181 -12.14 9.53 -2.15
C PRO A 181 -12.62 10.97 -2.04
N LYS A 182 -13.09 11.38 -0.87
CA LYS A 182 -13.51 12.77 -0.63
C LYS A 182 -12.32 13.73 -0.75
N ARG A 183 -11.17 13.38 -0.15
CA ARG A 183 -9.94 14.19 -0.22
C ARG A 183 -9.43 14.32 -1.65
N VAL A 184 -9.36 13.20 -2.38
CA VAL A 184 -8.95 13.17 -3.79
C VAL A 184 -9.89 14.02 -4.66
N LYS A 185 -11.21 13.90 -4.48
CA LYS A 185 -12.18 14.74 -5.23
C LYS A 185 -12.03 16.22 -4.92
N THR A 186 -11.79 16.57 -3.66
CA THR A 186 -11.55 17.98 -3.28
C THR A 186 -10.30 18.53 -3.96
N LEU A 187 -9.22 17.73 -3.98
CA LEU A 187 -7.97 18.11 -4.62
C LEU A 187 -8.15 18.26 -6.14
N LEU A 188 -8.81 17.30 -6.80
CA LEU A 188 -9.06 17.35 -8.25
C LEU A 188 -9.88 18.58 -8.71
N LYS A 189 -10.65 19.18 -7.80
CA LYS A 189 -11.41 20.44 -8.06
C LYS A 189 -10.56 21.70 -7.90
N ASN A 190 -9.33 21.58 -7.41
CA ASN A 190 -8.43 22.70 -7.18
C ASN A 190 -7.10 22.50 -7.91
N PRO A 191 -7.00 22.84 -9.21
CA PRO A 191 -5.80 22.67 -10.02
C PRO A 191 -4.58 23.40 -9.47
N GLU A 192 -4.75 24.61 -8.92
CA GLU A 192 -3.67 25.39 -8.33
C GLU A 192 -3.07 24.66 -7.13
N ARG A 193 -3.92 24.16 -6.23
CA ARG A 193 -3.44 23.36 -5.08
C ARG A 193 -2.74 22.08 -5.52
N MET A 194 -3.22 21.42 -6.57
CA MET A 194 -2.55 20.26 -7.14
C MET A 194 -1.16 20.60 -7.64
N LYS A 195 -1.03 21.71 -8.36
CA LYS A 195 0.25 22.21 -8.87
C LYS A 195 1.22 22.53 -7.73
N ASP A 196 0.75 23.20 -6.67
CA ASP A 196 1.57 23.50 -5.49
C ASP A 196 2.10 22.24 -4.82
N ILE A 197 1.23 21.24 -4.58
CA ILE A 197 1.63 19.98 -3.96
C ILE A 197 2.63 19.23 -4.86
N ALA A 198 2.40 19.20 -6.18
CA ALA A 198 3.28 18.52 -7.12
C ALA A 198 4.67 19.18 -7.16
N GLU A 199 4.74 20.52 -7.16
CA GLU A 199 5.99 21.25 -7.18
C GLU A 199 6.75 21.15 -5.85
N ASN A 200 6.04 21.16 -4.72
CA ASN A 200 6.64 20.93 -3.42
C ASN A 200 7.17 19.51 -3.28
N GLY A 201 6.39 18.51 -3.71
CA GLY A 201 6.83 17.11 -3.75
C GLY A 201 8.05 16.91 -4.64
N TYR A 202 8.09 17.54 -5.82
CA TYR A 202 9.25 17.53 -6.70
C TYR A 202 10.50 18.09 -6.03
N ARG A 203 10.40 19.26 -5.39
CA ARG A 203 11.54 19.86 -4.65
C ARG A 203 12.02 18.95 -3.54
N ARG A 204 11.09 18.38 -2.78
CA ARG A 204 11.40 17.44 -1.71
C ARG A 204 12.13 16.19 -2.21
N ALA A 205 11.63 15.58 -3.30
CA ALA A 205 12.27 14.40 -3.88
C ALA A 205 13.69 14.69 -4.36
N LYS A 206 13.96 15.89 -4.90
CA LYS A 206 15.31 16.30 -5.32
C LYS A 206 16.30 16.52 -4.17
N GLU A 207 15.82 16.82 -2.97
CA GLU A 207 16.68 16.96 -1.78
C GLU A 207 17.18 15.59 -1.27
N TYR A 208 16.48 14.51 -1.57
CA TYR A 208 16.77 13.16 -1.07
C TYR A 208 17.36 12.21 -2.14
N HIS A 209 17.43 12.64 -3.38
CA HIS A 209 17.96 11.91 -4.54
C HIS A 209 18.83 12.83 -5.41
#